data_297b03e24194362fa2e647be4d89ad30
#
_entry.id   297b03e24194362fa2e647be4d89ad30
#
_cell.length_a   1.000
_cell.length_b   1.000
_cell.length_c   1.000
_cell.angle_alpha   90.00
_cell.angle_beta   90.00
_cell.angle_gamma   90.00
#
_symmetry.space_group_name_H-M   'P 1'
#
loop_
_entity.id
_entity.type
_entity.pdbx_description
1 polymer ?
#
loop_
_entity_poly.entity_id
_entity_poly.type
_entity_poly.pdbx_seq_one_letter_code
_entity_poly.pdbx_strand_id
1 'polypeptide(L)'
;MVSYGEFREAGRDLSGAGPQRPRTPPTARRPGCPFCLIVGGQAPATVLREWPETIAIRPHHGGVTAGHALVIPRVHVADVAEDPVVSATTMLRAAELAAEAGDCNVITSRGTSATQTVRHLHLHLVPRTDGDGLLLPWTAAPAGR
;
A
#
# COMPACT_ATOMS: atom_id res chain seq x y z
N MET A 1 7.97 21.96 10.96
CA MET A 1 8.53 20.72 11.50
C MET A 1 7.60 20.25 12.59
N VAL A 2 6.79 19.24 12.36
CA VAL A 2 5.91 18.67 13.40
C VAL A 2 6.81 17.84 14.30
N SER A 3 6.86 18.19 15.61
CA SER A 3 7.74 17.49 16.55
C SER A 3 7.15 16.12 16.87
N TYR A 4 8.01 15.13 17.01
CA TYR A 4 7.66 13.73 17.39
C TYR A 4 6.84 13.64 18.70
N GLY A 5 6.74 14.72 19.48
CA GLY A 5 5.99 14.79 20.73
C GLY A 5 4.47 14.88 20.58
N GLU A 6 3.98 15.42 19.46
CA GLU A 6 2.55 15.64 19.27
C GLU A 6 1.77 14.37 18.85
N PHE A 7 2.48 13.32 18.42
CA PHE A 7 1.86 12.03 18.13
C PHE A 7 1.52 11.18 19.37
N ARG A 8 1.99 11.57 20.56
CA ARG A 8 1.78 10.79 21.79
C ARG A 8 0.41 10.94 22.44
N GLU A 9 -0.32 12.01 22.19
CA GLU A 9 -1.58 12.27 22.89
C GLU A 9 -2.84 11.74 22.20
N ALA A 10 -2.75 11.32 20.95
CA ALA A 10 -3.88 10.67 20.25
C ALA A 10 -3.80 9.13 20.26
N GLY A 11 -2.77 8.55 20.88
CA GLY A 11 -2.53 7.13 20.91
C GLY A 11 -3.30 6.43 22.01
N ARG A 12 -4.29 5.62 21.65
CA ARG A 12 -4.66 4.50 22.52
C ARG A 12 -3.38 3.71 22.79
N ASP A 13 -3.16 3.38 24.07
CA ASP A 13 -2.07 2.52 24.49
C ASP A 13 -2.01 1.26 23.62
N LEU A 14 -1.01 1.19 22.75
CA LEU A 14 -0.76 0.03 21.89
C LEU A 14 0.04 -1.07 22.62
N SER A 15 0.35 -0.86 23.92
CA SER A 15 1.08 -1.83 24.74
C SER A 15 0.20 -2.97 25.29
N GLY A 16 -1.12 -2.89 25.12
CA GLY A 16 -2.05 -3.97 25.42
C GLY A 16 -2.08 -4.97 24.28
N ALA A 17 -1.34 -6.07 24.39
CA ALA A 17 -1.61 -7.26 23.58
C ALA A 17 -3.00 -7.79 23.96
N GLY A 18 -4.05 -7.22 23.36
CA GLY A 18 -5.37 -7.81 23.39
C GLY A 18 -5.32 -9.24 22.83
N PRO A 19 -6.29 -10.10 23.16
CA PRO A 19 -6.32 -11.47 22.68
C PRO A 19 -6.16 -11.45 21.15
N GLN A 20 -5.06 -12.00 20.66
CA GLN A 20 -4.84 -12.16 19.24
C GLN A 20 -5.94 -13.07 18.71
N ARG A 21 -6.76 -12.55 17.80
CA ARG A 21 -7.73 -13.39 17.09
C ARG A 21 -6.96 -14.55 16.44
N PRO A 22 -7.51 -15.78 16.49
CA PRO A 22 -6.94 -16.89 15.75
C PRO A 22 -6.71 -16.44 14.31
N ARG A 23 -5.49 -16.50 13.85
CA ARG A 23 -5.16 -16.13 12.46
C ARG A 23 -5.78 -17.18 11.55
N THR A 24 -6.87 -16.81 10.88
CA THR A 24 -7.34 -17.60 9.76
C THR A 24 -6.25 -17.56 8.70
N PRO A 25 -5.78 -18.72 8.21
CA PRO A 25 -4.80 -18.72 7.12
C PRO A 25 -5.34 -17.82 6.00
N PRO A 26 -4.53 -16.92 5.44
CA PRO A 26 -5.00 -16.05 4.36
C PRO A 26 -5.55 -16.92 3.24
N THR A 27 -6.77 -16.66 2.82
CA THR A 27 -7.37 -17.33 1.68
C THR A 27 -6.48 -17.06 0.47
N ALA A 28 -5.96 -18.08 -0.17
CA ALA A 28 -4.94 -17.96 -1.20
C ALA A 28 -5.38 -17.01 -2.33
N ARG A 29 -6.69 -17.04 -2.70
CA ARG A 29 -7.29 -16.14 -3.69
C ARG A 29 -8.77 -15.96 -3.41
N ARG A 30 -9.29 -14.78 -3.80
CA ARG A 30 -10.72 -14.48 -3.70
C ARG A 30 -11.34 -14.38 -5.08
N PRO A 31 -12.40 -15.15 -5.41
CA PRO A 31 -13.13 -15.04 -6.67
C PRO A 31 -13.61 -13.60 -6.90
N GLY A 32 -13.46 -13.10 -8.14
CA GLY A 32 -13.87 -11.76 -8.53
C GLY A 32 -12.99 -10.61 -8.05
N CYS A 33 -11.94 -10.88 -7.27
CA CYS A 33 -10.98 -9.85 -6.89
C CYS A 33 -10.05 -9.53 -8.06
N PRO A 34 -9.98 -8.25 -8.52
CA PRO A 34 -9.13 -7.87 -9.65
C PRO A 34 -7.67 -8.24 -9.47
N PHE A 35 -7.13 -8.05 -8.27
CA PHE A 35 -5.71 -8.37 -8.00
C PHE A 35 -5.48 -9.87 -7.87
N CYS A 36 -6.44 -10.64 -7.36
CA CYS A 36 -6.35 -12.10 -7.40
C CYS A 36 -6.35 -12.64 -8.83
N LEU A 37 -7.13 -12.03 -9.73
CA LEU A 37 -7.13 -12.39 -11.15
C LEU A 37 -5.78 -12.10 -11.81
N ILE A 38 -5.17 -10.95 -11.51
CA ILE A 38 -3.84 -10.60 -12.01
C ILE A 38 -2.78 -11.58 -11.48
N VAL A 39 -2.76 -11.81 -10.17
CA VAL A 39 -1.83 -12.76 -9.53
C VAL A 39 -1.98 -14.17 -10.11
N GLY A 40 -3.21 -14.55 -10.45
CA GLY A 40 -3.53 -15.83 -11.06
C GLY A 40 -3.26 -15.93 -12.55
N GLY A 41 -2.83 -14.84 -13.21
CA GLY A 41 -2.62 -14.80 -14.65
C GLY A 41 -3.91 -14.79 -15.47
N GLN A 42 -5.06 -14.50 -14.84
CA GLN A 42 -6.39 -14.47 -15.47
C GLN A 42 -6.80 -13.07 -15.94
N ALA A 43 -6.06 -12.04 -15.53
CA ALA A 43 -6.25 -10.68 -15.99
C ALA A 43 -4.89 -10.08 -16.37
N PRO A 44 -4.84 -9.22 -17.41
CA PRO A 44 -3.59 -8.62 -17.86
C PRO A 44 -3.09 -7.57 -16.88
N ALA A 45 -1.76 -7.50 -16.72
CA ALA A 45 -1.09 -6.42 -16.00
C ALA A 45 0.34 -6.28 -16.54
N THR A 46 0.89 -5.07 -16.44
CA THR A 46 2.31 -4.85 -16.66
C THR A 46 3.04 -5.15 -15.37
N VAL A 47 3.66 -6.31 -15.28
CA VAL A 47 4.45 -6.73 -14.12
C VAL A 47 5.81 -6.05 -14.17
N LEU A 48 6.16 -5.35 -13.11
CA LEU A 48 7.43 -4.64 -12.94
C LEU A 48 8.46 -5.49 -12.22
N ARG A 49 8.02 -6.26 -11.22
CA ARG A 49 8.87 -7.18 -10.45
C ARG A 49 8.04 -8.28 -9.79
N GLU A 50 8.65 -9.44 -9.63
CA GLU A 50 8.05 -10.58 -8.96
C GLU A 50 8.92 -11.08 -7.81
N TRP A 51 8.27 -11.50 -6.73
CA TRP A 51 8.85 -12.24 -5.61
C TRP A 51 7.96 -13.45 -5.33
N PRO A 52 8.43 -14.44 -4.55
CA PRO A 52 7.61 -15.61 -4.22
C PRO A 52 6.25 -15.28 -3.61
N GLU A 53 6.20 -14.24 -2.75
CA GLU A 53 5.01 -13.86 -1.97
C GLU A 53 4.32 -12.58 -2.43
N THR A 54 4.93 -11.81 -3.37
CA THR A 54 4.47 -10.46 -3.75
C THR A 54 4.75 -10.21 -5.22
N ILE A 55 3.96 -9.32 -5.83
CA ILE A 55 4.25 -8.78 -7.16
C ILE A 55 4.19 -7.25 -7.14
N ALA A 56 4.92 -6.62 -8.02
CA ALA A 56 4.78 -5.20 -8.31
C ALA A 56 4.28 -5.02 -9.73
N ILE A 57 3.24 -4.23 -9.92
CA ILE A 57 2.64 -3.95 -11.22
C ILE A 57 2.54 -2.45 -11.46
N ARG A 58 2.44 -2.06 -12.73
CA ARG A 58 2.07 -0.70 -13.11
C ARG A 58 0.57 -0.51 -12.88
N PRO A 59 0.11 0.63 -12.31
CA PRO A 59 -1.31 0.95 -12.25
C PRO A 59 -1.93 0.96 -13.64
N HIS A 60 -3.21 0.55 -13.75
CA HIS A 60 -3.90 0.32 -15.01
C HIS A 60 -3.85 1.53 -15.98
N HIS A 61 -3.93 2.74 -15.45
CA HIS A 61 -3.85 3.98 -16.23
C HIS A 61 -2.47 4.69 -16.11
N GLY A 62 -1.39 3.94 -15.87
CA GLY A 62 -0.03 4.47 -15.80
C GLY A 62 0.36 5.12 -14.49
N GLY A 63 -0.62 5.37 -13.59
CA GLY A 63 -0.37 5.97 -12.28
C GLY A 63 -0.32 7.50 -12.29
N VAL A 64 0.02 8.08 -11.13
CA VAL A 64 0.00 9.54 -10.90
C VAL A 64 1.34 10.21 -11.17
N THR A 65 2.44 9.45 -11.13
CA THR A 65 3.79 9.88 -11.55
C THR A 65 4.48 8.79 -12.34
N ALA A 66 5.52 9.17 -13.08
CA ALA A 66 6.37 8.19 -13.74
C ALA A 66 6.98 7.24 -12.70
N GLY A 67 6.90 5.94 -12.95
CA GLY A 67 7.39 4.91 -12.02
C GLY A 67 6.44 4.55 -10.88
N HIS A 68 5.22 5.09 -10.85
CA HIS A 68 4.20 4.66 -9.88
C HIS A 68 3.99 3.15 -9.99
N ALA A 69 4.12 2.44 -8.89
CA ALA A 69 3.94 1.00 -8.81
C ALA A 69 2.90 0.64 -7.73
N LEU A 70 2.24 -0.48 -7.94
CA LEU A 70 1.42 -1.15 -6.92
C LEU A 70 2.13 -2.40 -6.46
N VAL A 71 2.40 -2.52 -5.17
CA VAL A 71 3.00 -3.70 -4.56
C VAL A 71 1.90 -4.50 -3.88
N ILE A 72 1.71 -5.75 -4.31
CA ILE A 72 0.52 -6.55 -4.02
C ILE A 72 0.95 -7.92 -3.51
N PRO A 73 0.47 -8.39 -2.34
CA PRO A 73 0.71 -9.76 -1.92
C PRO A 73 -0.05 -10.74 -2.81
N ARG A 74 0.55 -11.90 -3.06
CA ARG A 74 -0.09 -12.96 -3.86
C ARG A 74 -1.27 -13.60 -3.15
N VAL A 75 -1.22 -13.69 -1.81
CA VAL A 75 -2.34 -14.12 -1.00
C VAL A 75 -3.35 -12.98 -0.83
N HIS A 76 -4.63 -13.32 -0.83
CA HIS A 76 -5.67 -12.31 -0.61
C HIS A 76 -5.78 -11.96 0.87
N VAL A 77 -5.52 -10.71 1.20
CA VAL A 77 -5.95 -10.02 2.42
C VAL A 77 -6.60 -8.71 2.03
N ALA A 78 -7.67 -8.32 2.72
CA ALA A 78 -8.47 -7.18 2.29
C ALA A 78 -7.72 -5.85 2.42
N ASP A 79 -6.92 -5.70 3.46
CA ASP A 79 -6.23 -4.45 3.77
C ASP A 79 -5.03 -4.66 4.69
N VAL A 80 -4.36 -3.57 5.06
CA VAL A 80 -3.14 -3.55 5.87
C VAL A 80 -3.33 -4.12 7.28
N ALA A 81 -4.56 -4.18 7.80
CA ALA A 81 -4.83 -4.60 9.17
C ALA A 81 -5.27 -6.06 9.29
N GLU A 82 -5.65 -6.71 8.19
CA GLU A 82 -6.18 -8.08 8.24
C GLU A 82 -5.13 -9.11 8.66
N ASP A 83 -3.94 -9.06 8.08
CA ASP A 83 -2.81 -9.90 8.47
C ASP A 83 -1.51 -9.07 8.53
N PRO A 84 -1.05 -8.75 9.74
CA PRO A 84 0.17 -7.95 9.91
C PRO A 84 1.44 -8.56 9.31
N VAL A 85 1.53 -9.88 9.21
CA VAL A 85 2.70 -10.56 8.64
C VAL A 85 2.71 -10.40 7.12
N VAL A 86 1.56 -10.57 6.47
CA VAL A 86 1.42 -10.31 5.03
C VAL A 86 1.72 -8.84 4.73
N SER A 87 1.22 -7.92 5.56
CA SER A 87 1.49 -6.49 5.42
C SER A 87 2.96 -6.15 5.58
N ALA A 88 3.64 -6.74 6.57
CA ALA A 88 5.08 -6.54 6.78
C ALA A 88 5.90 -7.07 5.59
N THR A 89 5.57 -8.24 5.08
CA THR A 89 6.24 -8.82 3.90
C THR A 89 6.02 -7.96 2.66
N THR A 90 4.79 -7.47 2.46
CA THR A 90 4.49 -6.58 1.34
C THR A 90 5.25 -5.26 1.45
N MET A 91 5.34 -4.69 2.67
CA MET A 91 6.13 -3.49 2.92
C MET A 91 7.63 -3.71 2.71
N LEU A 92 8.16 -4.88 3.07
CA LEU A 92 9.56 -5.23 2.79
C LEU A 92 9.86 -5.09 1.28
N ARG A 93 8.99 -5.62 0.42
CA ARG A 93 9.17 -5.52 -1.03
C ARG A 93 8.98 -4.09 -1.56
N ALA A 94 8.05 -3.35 -0.98
CA ALA A 94 7.92 -1.92 -1.28
C ALA A 94 9.17 -1.13 -0.89
N ALA A 95 9.80 -1.46 0.24
CA ALA A 95 11.04 -0.81 0.69
C ALA A 95 12.22 -1.10 -0.25
N GLU A 96 12.32 -2.33 -0.78
CA GLU A 96 13.34 -2.66 -1.79
C GLU A 96 13.19 -1.79 -3.05
N LEU A 97 11.96 -1.62 -3.54
CA LEU A 97 11.69 -0.74 -4.69
C LEU A 97 11.92 0.74 -4.35
N ALA A 98 11.57 1.18 -3.14
CA ALA A 98 11.77 2.54 -2.70
C ALA A 98 13.26 2.92 -2.68
N ALA A 99 14.13 1.99 -2.31
CA ALA A 99 15.58 2.19 -2.34
C ALA A 99 16.11 2.46 -3.77
N GLU A 100 15.44 1.94 -4.78
CA GLU A 100 15.79 2.16 -6.19
C GLU A 100 15.13 3.42 -6.76
N ALA A 101 13.95 3.78 -6.24
CA ALA A 101 13.14 4.88 -6.79
C ALA A 101 13.64 6.29 -6.37
N GLY A 102 14.43 6.40 -5.31
CA GLY A 102 14.78 7.68 -4.71
C GLY A 102 13.64 8.27 -3.89
N ASP A 103 13.43 9.58 -3.96
CA ASP A 103 12.33 10.22 -3.21
C ASP A 103 10.98 9.66 -3.62
N CYS A 104 10.23 9.15 -2.66
CA CYS A 104 8.94 8.52 -2.93
C CYS A 104 8.04 8.53 -1.68
N ASN A 105 6.75 8.34 -1.91
CA ASN A 105 5.81 7.98 -0.86
C ASN A 105 5.39 6.51 -1.02
N VAL A 106 5.23 5.82 0.10
CA VAL A 106 4.57 4.52 0.16
C VAL A 106 3.27 4.70 0.90
N ILE A 107 2.16 4.42 0.22
CA ILE A 107 0.82 4.73 0.73
C ILE A 107 -0.05 3.48 0.60
N THR A 108 -0.79 3.16 1.66
CA THR A 108 -1.87 2.18 1.61
C THR A 108 -3.12 2.76 2.24
N SER A 109 -4.28 2.34 1.74
CA SER A 109 -5.58 2.79 2.23
C SER A 109 -6.35 1.61 2.82
N ARG A 110 -7.02 1.84 3.94
CA ARG A 110 -7.90 0.88 4.58
C ARG A 110 -9.31 1.44 4.65
N GLY A 111 -10.22 0.82 3.89
CA GLY A 111 -11.63 1.17 3.91
C GLY A 111 -12.04 2.26 2.93
N THR A 112 -13.35 2.39 2.74
CA THR A 112 -13.95 3.27 1.72
C THR A 112 -13.67 4.74 1.99
N SER A 113 -13.75 5.18 3.25
CA SER A 113 -13.47 6.58 3.63
C SER A 113 -12.01 6.98 3.40
N ALA A 114 -11.10 6.00 3.35
CA ALA A 114 -9.70 6.20 3.00
C ALA A 114 -9.43 5.95 1.51
N THR A 115 -10.48 5.90 0.69
CA THR A 115 -10.41 5.72 -0.78
C THR A 115 -9.89 4.36 -1.26
N GLN A 116 -9.99 3.33 -0.43
CA GLN A 116 -9.68 1.97 -0.89
C GLN A 116 -10.77 1.46 -1.84
N THR A 117 -10.45 1.35 -3.13
CA THR A 117 -11.38 0.90 -4.17
C THR A 117 -11.32 -0.60 -4.41
N VAL A 118 -10.16 -1.23 -4.23
CA VAL A 118 -9.98 -2.68 -4.34
C VAL A 118 -9.70 -3.27 -2.97
N ARG A 119 -10.54 -4.19 -2.52
CA ARG A 119 -10.40 -4.90 -1.24
C ARG A 119 -9.42 -6.05 -1.34
N HIS A 120 -8.20 -5.70 -1.65
CA HIS A 120 -7.01 -6.53 -1.62
C HIS A 120 -5.83 -5.60 -1.28
N LEU A 121 -5.08 -5.93 -0.26
CA LEU A 121 -3.95 -5.12 0.17
C LEU A 121 -3.07 -4.72 -1.02
N HIS A 122 -2.79 -3.46 -1.13
CA HIS A 122 -1.79 -2.94 -2.06
C HIS A 122 -1.13 -1.69 -1.50
N LEU A 123 0.14 -1.57 -1.77
CA LEU A 123 0.94 -0.41 -1.42
C LEU A 123 1.25 0.36 -2.70
N HIS A 124 0.87 1.66 -2.71
CA HIS A 124 1.30 2.56 -3.76
C HIS A 124 2.74 3.01 -3.48
N LEU A 125 3.65 2.74 -4.37
CA LEU A 125 4.95 3.39 -4.41
C LEU A 125 4.87 4.52 -5.42
N VAL A 126 4.95 5.75 -4.95
CA VAL A 126 4.78 6.96 -5.76
C VAL A 126 6.09 7.73 -5.76
N PRO A 127 6.90 7.64 -6.83
CA PRO A 127 8.09 8.48 -6.97
C PRO A 127 7.71 9.95 -6.98
N ARG A 128 8.52 10.77 -6.32
CA ARG A 128 8.27 12.20 -6.13
C ARG A 128 9.39 13.03 -6.74
N THR A 129 9.02 14.19 -7.26
CA THR A 129 9.95 15.23 -7.70
C THR A 129 9.45 16.58 -7.22
N ASP A 130 10.36 17.52 -7.02
CA ASP A 130 10.02 18.88 -6.64
C ASP A 130 9.05 19.50 -7.65
N GLY A 131 7.95 20.05 -7.15
CA GLY A 131 6.95 20.71 -7.98
C GLY A 131 6.06 19.77 -8.81
N ASP A 132 5.98 18.48 -8.48
CA ASP A 132 5.15 17.51 -9.19
C ASP A 132 3.62 17.73 -9.02
N GLY A 133 3.21 18.65 -8.15
CA GLY A 133 1.82 19.03 -7.94
C GLY A 133 0.99 18.05 -7.12
N LEU A 134 1.56 16.94 -6.64
CA LEU A 134 0.87 16.00 -5.80
C LEU A 134 0.81 16.49 -4.36
N LEU A 135 -0.40 16.61 -3.83
CA LEU A 135 -0.64 17.00 -2.44
C LEU A 135 -0.76 15.78 -1.53
N LEU A 136 -0.19 15.91 -0.35
CA LEU A 136 -0.41 15.00 0.76
C LEU A 136 -1.29 15.68 1.82
N PRO A 137 -1.99 14.92 2.69
CA PRO A 137 -2.92 15.51 3.66
C PRO A 137 -2.31 16.60 4.55
N TRP A 138 -0.99 16.55 4.76
CA TRP A 138 -0.25 17.51 5.59
C TRP A 138 0.50 18.58 4.79
N THR A 139 0.46 18.54 3.46
CA THR A 139 0.98 19.63 2.63
C THR A 139 -0.05 20.75 2.56
N ALA A 140 0.39 21.98 2.83
CA ALA A 140 -0.49 23.14 2.64
C ALA A 140 -0.92 23.21 1.17
N ALA A 141 -2.22 23.39 0.92
CA ALA A 141 -2.68 23.76 -0.40
C ALA A 141 -1.98 25.07 -0.80
N PRO A 142 -1.51 25.21 -2.05
CA PRO A 142 -0.99 26.48 -2.51
C PRO A 142 -2.07 27.54 -2.24
N ALA A 143 -1.64 28.65 -1.62
CA ALA A 143 -2.55 29.76 -1.37
C ALA A 143 -3.24 30.13 -2.69
N GLY A 144 -4.56 30.01 -2.74
CA GLY A 144 -5.34 30.30 -3.92
C GLY A 144 -5.01 31.72 -4.44
N ARG A 145 -4.74 31.81 -5.71
CA ARG A 145 -4.65 33.09 -6.39
C ARG A 145 -6.05 33.67 -6.58
#